data_69f7e60da15352c517bdd20127d07317
#
_entry.id   69f7e60da15352c517bdd20127d07317
#
_cell.length_a   1.000
_cell.length_b   1.000
_cell.length_c   1.000
_cell.angle_alpha   90.00
_cell.angle_beta   90.00
_cell.angle_gamma   90.00
#
_symmetry.space_group_name_H-M   'P 1'
#
loop_
_entity.id
_entity.type
_entity.pdbx_description
1 polymer ?
#
loop_
_entity_poly.entity_id
_entity_poly.type
_entity_poly.pdbx_seq_one_letter_code
_entity_poly.pdbx_strand_id
1 'polypeptide(L)'
;NHWHAAATILACKAGKHVYVEKPCSHTPAEGEWMIAAARKYQRHVQMGNQRRSWPVIREAIAALHQGAIGRVYQAQSWYVNRRGSIGRGQAAPVPDHLDYDLWQGPAPRRPHRSNVIHYNWHWFWHWGNGELGNNGVHMIDLCRWGLQADYPIQVTSSGGRFHFQDDQETPDTHTVAFLYPDNKQIVWHGTSCNPLPGLRPPDVLFTGEKGTLEIRGASYTIYELDGKVRHQSKGSGSDAVHVRNFLEAIRKGQALTSEIEEAHKSTLPCHLGNIAHRVGRSLRCQADNGHILQDKEAQQLWSREYEPKWEPVV
;
A
#
# COMPACT_ATOMS: atom_id res chain seq x y z
N ASN A 1 -11.50 1.62 -0.07
CA ASN A 1 -10.60 1.54 1.11
C ASN A 1 -11.34 1.90 2.41
N HIS A 2 -12.29 2.83 2.33
CA HIS A 2 -13.02 3.37 3.47
C HIS A 2 -13.80 2.33 4.30
N TRP A 3 -14.11 1.16 3.74
CA TRP A 3 -14.77 0.06 4.43
C TRP A 3 -13.83 -0.93 5.12
N HIS A 4 -12.56 -1.02 4.70
CA HIS A 4 -11.68 -2.13 5.06
C HIS A 4 -11.51 -2.30 6.57
N ALA A 5 -11.22 -1.22 7.30
CA ALA A 5 -11.04 -1.28 8.74
C ALA A 5 -12.36 -1.57 9.48
N ALA A 6 -13.43 -0.83 9.18
CA ALA A 6 -14.72 -1.02 9.85
C ALA A 6 -15.24 -2.45 9.67
N ALA A 7 -15.23 -2.98 8.44
CA ALA A 7 -15.65 -4.35 8.17
C ALA A 7 -14.77 -5.40 8.87
N THR A 8 -13.44 -5.18 8.88
CA THR A 8 -12.49 -6.09 9.57
C THR A 8 -12.74 -6.13 11.08
N ILE A 9 -12.90 -4.96 11.72
CA ILE A 9 -13.14 -4.87 13.16
C ILE A 9 -14.47 -5.53 13.53
N LEU A 10 -15.54 -5.25 12.78
CA LEU A 10 -16.84 -5.87 12.99
C LEU A 10 -16.78 -7.40 12.83
N ALA A 11 -16.07 -7.89 11.81
CA ALA A 11 -15.89 -9.32 11.61
C ALA A 11 -15.08 -9.98 12.74
N CYS A 12 -14.01 -9.35 13.22
CA CYS A 12 -13.25 -9.82 14.37
C CYS A 12 -14.11 -9.90 15.63
N LYS A 13 -14.93 -8.85 15.91
CA LYS A 13 -15.92 -8.84 17.00
C LYS A 13 -16.91 -10.01 16.89
N ALA A 14 -17.33 -10.34 15.66
CA ALA A 14 -18.22 -11.45 15.38
C ALA A 14 -17.50 -12.82 15.38
N GLY A 15 -16.23 -12.89 15.82
CA GLY A 15 -15.46 -14.11 15.92
C GLY A 15 -14.96 -14.67 14.57
N LYS A 16 -14.94 -13.86 13.51
CA LYS A 16 -14.52 -14.28 12.18
C LYS A 16 -13.05 -13.97 11.91
N HIS A 17 -12.35 -14.83 11.18
CA HIS A 17 -11.08 -14.54 10.55
C HIS A 17 -11.32 -13.71 9.29
N VAL A 18 -10.36 -12.85 8.91
CA VAL A 18 -10.57 -11.86 7.84
C VAL A 18 -9.45 -11.92 6.81
N TYR A 19 -9.81 -11.99 5.55
CA TYR A 19 -8.95 -11.65 4.43
C TYR A 19 -9.41 -10.28 3.91
N VAL A 20 -8.58 -9.25 4.12
CA VAL A 20 -8.90 -7.87 3.72
C VAL A 20 -8.12 -7.49 2.47
N GLU A 21 -8.77 -6.79 1.54
CA GLU A 21 -8.09 -6.25 0.37
C GLU A 21 -7.17 -5.08 0.73
N LYS A 22 -6.21 -4.84 -0.17
CA LYS A 22 -5.22 -3.76 -0.05
C LYS A 22 -5.78 -2.40 -0.56
N PRO A 23 -5.33 -1.28 0.01
CA PRO A 23 -4.56 -1.16 1.26
C PRO A 23 -5.40 -1.61 2.45
N CYS A 24 -4.82 -2.15 3.50
CA CYS A 24 -5.62 -2.71 4.60
C CYS A 24 -6.48 -1.67 5.31
N SER A 25 -6.11 -0.39 5.26
CA SER A 25 -6.81 0.71 5.92
C SER A 25 -6.91 1.94 5.02
N HIS A 26 -7.80 2.86 5.36
CA HIS A 26 -7.95 4.14 4.69
C HIS A 26 -7.13 5.26 5.37
N THR A 27 -6.85 5.12 6.68
CA THR A 27 -6.01 6.04 7.46
C THR A 27 -5.03 5.26 8.33
N PRO A 28 -3.95 5.92 8.84
CA PRO A 28 -3.02 5.29 9.78
C PRO A 28 -3.70 4.69 11.01
N ALA A 29 -4.55 5.46 11.71
CA ALA A 29 -5.24 5.01 12.91
C ALA A 29 -6.11 3.75 12.68
N GLU A 30 -6.75 3.65 11.52
CA GLU A 30 -7.54 2.47 11.16
C GLU A 30 -6.68 1.20 11.12
N GLY A 31 -5.44 1.28 10.63
CA GLY A 31 -4.50 0.15 10.64
C GLY A 31 -4.14 -0.29 12.06
N GLU A 32 -3.90 0.66 12.96
CA GLU A 32 -3.64 0.39 14.38
C GLU A 32 -4.84 -0.28 15.07
N TRP A 33 -6.05 0.21 14.79
CA TRP A 33 -7.28 -0.39 15.32
C TRP A 33 -7.53 -1.80 14.79
N MET A 34 -7.19 -2.08 13.55
CA MET A 34 -7.29 -3.43 12.98
C MET A 34 -6.34 -4.40 13.68
N ILE A 35 -5.10 -3.98 13.97
CA ILE A 35 -4.15 -4.78 14.77
C ILE A 35 -4.71 -5.05 16.16
N ALA A 36 -5.18 -4.00 16.85
CA ALA A 36 -5.77 -4.12 18.18
C ALA A 36 -6.99 -5.08 18.18
N ALA A 37 -7.88 -4.97 17.19
CA ALA A 37 -9.02 -5.87 17.06
C ALA A 37 -8.61 -7.32 16.80
N ALA A 38 -7.65 -7.56 15.90
CA ALA A 38 -7.13 -8.91 15.62
C ALA A 38 -6.57 -9.56 16.88
N ARG A 39 -5.82 -8.81 17.70
CA ARG A 39 -5.24 -9.29 18.97
C ARG A 39 -6.33 -9.51 20.04
N LYS A 40 -7.19 -8.52 20.27
CA LYS A 40 -8.28 -8.58 21.27
C LYS A 40 -9.21 -9.78 21.05
N TYR A 41 -9.61 -10.01 19.80
CA TYR A 41 -10.56 -11.08 19.47
C TYR A 41 -9.86 -12.38 19.04
N GLN A 42 -8.52 -12.43 19.05
CA GLN A 42 -7.71 -13.58 18.65
C GLN A 42 -8.10 -14.12 17.27
N ARG A 43 -8.18 -13.23 16.26
CA ARG A 43 -8.55 -13.59 14.89
C ARG A 43 -7.36 -13.44 13.96
N HIS A 44 -7.25 -14.33 13.00
CA HIS A 44 -6.33 -14.18 11.89
C HIS A 44 -6.88 -13.11 10.95
N VAL A 45 -6.06 -12.10 10.66
CA VAL A 45 -6.35 -11.06 9.67
C VAL A 45 -5.18 -10.99 8.70
N GLN A 46 -5.43 -11.21 7.42
CA GLN A 46 -4.43 -11.17 6.35
C GLN A 46 -4.82 -10.15 5.29
N MET A 47 -3.86 -9.33 4.86
CA MET A 47 -4.05 -8.42 3.72
C MET A 47 -3.71 -9.10 2.39
N GLY A 48 -4.40 -8.70 1.33
CA GLY A 48 -4.20 -9.16 -0.04
C GLY A 48 -2.89 -8.69 -0.71
N ASN A 49 -1.74 -8.88 -0.05
CA ASN A 49 -0.41 -8.70 -0.62
C ASN A 49 0.10 -10.00 -1.22
N GLN A 50 -0.55 -10.48 -2.27
CA GLN A 50 -0.39 -11.83 -2.82
C GLN A 50 1.07 -12.20 -3.15
N ARG A 51 1.88 -11.22 -3.58
CA ARG A 51 3.30 -11.42 -3.93
C ARG A 51 4.15 -11.95 -2.78
N ARG A 52 3.79 -11.70 -1.53
CA ARG A 52 4.45 -12.28 -0.35
C ARG A 52 4.38 -13.82 -0.30
N SER A 53 3.42 -14.41 -1.00
CA SER A 53 3.25 -15.86 -1.08
C SER A 53 3.82 -16.49 -2.34
N TRP A 54 4.25 -15.70 -3.33
CA TRP A 54 4.80 -16.25 -4.57
C TRP A 54 6.19 -16.86 -4.34
N PRO A 55 6.41 -18.15 -4.68
CA PRO A 55 7.67 -18.83 -4.38
C PRO A 55 8.90 -18.10 -4.89
N VAL A 56 8.89 -17.62 -6.14
CA VAL A 56 10.03 -16.91 -6.75
C VAL A 56 10.32 -15.55 -6.06
N ILE A 57 9.29 -14.87 -5.56
CA ILE A 57 9.49 -13.63 -4.80
C ILE A 57 10.07 -13.93 -3.42
N ARG A 58 9.59 -14.98 -2.76
CA ARG A 58 10.18 -15.45 -1.49
C ARG A 58 11.64 -15.87 -1.65
N GLU A 59 11.98 -16.52 -2.76
CA GLU A 59 13.37 -16.86 -3.13
C GLU A 59 14.22 -15.58 -3.30
N ALA A 60 13.73 -14.59 -4.06
CA ALA A 60 14.42 -13.31 -4.26
C ALA A 60 14.70 -12.60 -2.93
N ILE A 61 13.69 -12.50 -2.06
CA ILE A 61 13.84 -11.85 -0.74
C ILE A 61 14.78 -12.66 0.17
N ALA A 62 14.69 -13.98 0.15
CA ALA A 62 15.62 -14.83 0.90
C ALA A 62 17.06 -14.63 0.43
N ALA A 63 17.31 -14.50 -0.89
CA ALA A 63 18.63 -14.20 -1.43
C ALA A 63 19.17 -12.85 -0.94
N LEU A 64 18.32 -11.80 -0.86
CA LEU A 64 18.70 -10.51 -0.28
C LEU A 64 19.12 -10.65 1.19
N HIS A 65 18.31 -11.34 2.00
CA HIS A 65 18.57 -11.56 3.44
C HIS A 65 19.81 -12.41 3.69
N GLN A 66 20.19 -13.28 2.74
CA GLN A 66 21.43 -14.05 2.77
C GLN A 66 22.66 -13.27 2.26
N GLY A 67 22.49 -11.99 1.93
CA GLY A 67 23.58 -11.12 1.51
C GLY A 67 24.01 -11.30 0.05
N ALA A 68 23.11 -11.78 -0.82
CA ALA A 68 23.43 -12.00 -2.23
C ALA A 68 24.00 -10.78 -2.96
N ILE A 69 23.61 -9.56 -2.55
CA ILE A 69 24.15 -8.30 -3.08
C ILE A 69 24.87 -7.45 -2.01
N GLY A 70 25.31 -8.08 -0.91
CA GLY A 70 25.86 -7.39 0.27
C GLY A 70 24.77 -6.72 1.09
N ARG A 71 25.14 -5.70 1.90
CA ARG A 71 24.15 -4.89 2.62
C ARG A 71 23.29 -4.13 1.61
N VAL A 72 21.98 -4.32 1.69
CA VAL A 72 21.00 -3.60 0.87
C VAL A 72 20.67 -2.26 1.54
N TYR A 73 20.90 -1.16 0.85
CA TYR A 73 20.69 0.18 1.40
C TYR A 73 19.59 0.98 0.70
N GLN A 74 19.20 0.60 -0.52
CA GLN A 74 18.13 1.28 -1.25
C GLN A 74 17.22 0.28 -1.95
N ALA A 75 15.92 0.58 -1.99
CA ALA A 75 14.97 -0.04 -2.88
C ALA A 75 14.21 1.05 -3.65
N GLN A 76 14.09 0.86 -4.95
CA GLN A 76 13.30 1.72 -5.83
C GLN A 76 12.17 0.91 -6.45
N SER A 77 11.03 1.53 -6.65
CA SER A 77 9.87 0.88 -7.24
C SER A 77 9.06 1.82 -8.11
N TRP A 78 8.37 1.23 -9.08
CA TRP A 78 7.61 1.99 -10.06
C TRP A 78 6.22 1.42 -10.24
N TYR A 79 5.28 2.32 -10.50
CA TYR A 79 4.00 1.99 -11.09
C TYR A 79 3.75 2.91 -12.27
N VAL A 80 3.60 2.33 -13.44
CA VAL A 80 3.31 3.05 -14.69
C VAL A 80 2.06 2.48 -15.34
N ASN A 81 1.19 3.35 -15.86
CA ASN A 81 -0.05 2.94 -16.51
C ASN A 81 -0.51 3.99 -17.54
N ARG A 82 -1.48 3.65 -18.34
CA ARG A 82 -2.16 4.53 -19.29
C ARG A 82 -3.62 4.74 -18.86
N ARG A 83 -3.82 5.33 -17.68
CA ARG A 83 -5.18 5.68 -17.21
C ARG A 83 -5.70 6.89 -18.00
N GLY A 84 -6.98 6.85 -18.33
CA GLY A 84 -7.70 7.99 -18.90
C GLY A 84 -8.14 8.99 -17.82
N SER A 85 -8.63 10.14 -18.27
CA SER A 85 -9.32 11.10 -17.41
C SER A 85 -10.60 10.49 -16.83
N ILE A 86 -10.91 10.85 -15.58
CA ILE A 86 -12.20 10.51 -14.95
C ILE A 86 -13.30 11.53 -15.27
N GLY A 87 -12.98 12.57 -16.02
CA GLY A 87 -13.90 13.64 -16.39
C GLY A 87 -14.36 14.47 -15.19
N ARG A 88 -15.38 15.31 -15.46
CA ARG A 88 -16.07 16.10 -14.42
C ARG A 88 -17.46 15.53 -14.20
N GLY A 89 -17.68 14.95 -13.01
CA GLY A 89 -18.96 14.35 -12.63
C GLY A 89 -20.03 15.41 -12.35
N GLN A 90 -21.27 15.08 -12.73
CA GLN A 90 -22.44 15.86 -12.42
C GLN A 90 -23.20 15.22 -11.26
N ALA A 91 -23.99 16.02 -10.52
CA ALA A 91 -24.96 15.45 -9.61
C ALA A 91 -25.90 14.52 -10.40
N ALA A 92 -26.10 13.32 -9.91
CA ALA A 92 -26.89 12.31 -10.59
C ALA A 92 -27.72 11.52 -9.57
N PRO A 93 -28.89 10.98 -9.96
CA PRO A 93 -29.62 10.07 -9.10
C PRO A 93 -28.78 8.84 -8.79
N VAL A 94 -28.98 8.26 -7.62
CA VAL A 94 -28.37 6.98 -7.25
C VAL A 94 -29.00 5.89 -8.15
N PRO A 95 -28.20 5.03 -8.80
CA PRO A 95 -28.76 3.90 -9.56
C PRO A 95 -29.58 2.96 -8.68
N ASP A 96 -30.71 2.45 -9.17
CA ASP A 96 -31.66 1.63 -8.42
C ASP A 96 -31.03 0.37 -7.79
N HIS A 97 -29.98 -0.16 -8.39
CA HIS A 97 -29.27 -1.37 -7.91
C HIS A 97 -28.18 -1.07 -6.86
N LEU A 98 -27.98 0.20 -6.48
CA LEU A 98 -26.93 0.63 -5.57
C LEU A 98 -27.53 1.15 -4.26
N ASP A 99 -27.27 0.48 -3.16
CA ASP A 99 -27.44 1.06 -1.83
C ASP A 99 -26.28 2.02 -1.55
N TYR A 100 -26.45 3.29 -1.91
CA TYR A 100 -25.39 4.28 -1.82
C TYR A 100 -25.04 4.65 -0.38
N ASP A 101 -26.00 4.60 0.54
CA ASP A 101 -25.75 4.85 1.96
C ASP A 101 -24.88 3.75 2.56
N LEU A 102 -25.20 2.50 2.26
CA LEU A 102 -24.37 1.37 2.67
C LEU A 102 -23.01 1.39 1.97
N TRP A 103 -22.95 1.78 0.68
CA TRP A 103 -21.68 1.89 -0.04
C TRP A 103 -20.78 2.94 0.61
N GLN A 104 -21.28 4.10 1.01
CA GLN A 104 -20.53 5.11 1.75
C GLN A 104 -20.14 4.63 3.16
N GLY A 105 -21.01 3.86 3.81
CA GLY A 105 -20.72 3.20 5.09
C GLY A 105 -20.12 4.14 6.13
N PRO A 106 -18.85 3.91 6.53
CA PRO A 106 -18.18 4.72 7.55
C PRO A 106 -17.76 6.12 7.08
N ALA A 107 -17.81 6.42 5.78
CA ALA A 107 -17.47 7.75 5.28
C ALA A 107 -18.64 8.71 5.48
N PRO A 108 -18.41 9.98 5.90
CA PRO A 108 -19.46 11.00 5.96
C PRO A 108 -20.22 11.12 4.64
N ARG A 109 -21.51 11.37 4.70
CA ARG A 109 -22.39 11.34 3.53
C ARG A 109 -22.05 12.43 2.52
N ARG A 110 -21.91 12.04 1.26
CA ARG A 110 -21.76 12.96 0.10
C ARG A 110 -22.82 12.63 -0.96
N PRO A 111 -23.34 13.63 -1.68
CA PRO A 111 -24.23 13.39 -2.81
C PRO A 111 -23.59 12.52 -3.89
N HIS A 112 -24.40 11.68 -4.55
CA HIS A 112 -23.92 10.86 -5.66
C HIS A 112 -23.54 11.71 -6.87
N ARG A 113 -22.41 11.35 -7.48
CA ARG A 113 -21.89 11.96 -8.72
C ARG A 113 -21.61 10.87 -9.75
N SER A 114 -21.84 11.20 -11.02
CA SER A 114 -21.78 10.25 -12.14
C SER A 114 -20.40 9.65 -12.42
N ASN A 115 -19.32 10.22 -11.88
CA ASN A 115 -17.95 9.78 -12.12
C ASN A 115 -17.24 9.14 -10.92
N VAL A 116 -17.94 8.77 -9.85
CA VAL A 116 -17.33 8.18 -8.65
C VAL A 116 -17.35 6.66 -8.69
N ILE A 117 -18.50 6.05 -8.96
CA ILE A 117 -18.71 4.60 -8.94
C ILE A 117 -18.71 4.08 -10.40
N HIS A 118 -18.11 2.88 -10.66
CA HIS A 118 -17.65 1.86 -9.68
C HIS A 118 -16.18 1.96 -9.30
N TYR A 119 -15.33 2.64 -10.05
CA TYR A 119 -13.88 2.53 -9.91
C TYR A 119 -13.21 3.82 -9.44
N ASN A 120 -13.71 4.97 -9.87
CA ASN A 120 -13.01 6.24 -9.70
C ASN A 120 -12.98 6.77 -8.26
N TRP A 121 -13.73 6.16 -7.34
CA TRP A 121 -13.64 6.45 -5.91
C TRP A 121 -12.21 6.34 -5.36
N HIS A 122 -11.35 5.56 -5.98
CA HIS A 122 -9.93 5.44 -5.62
C HIS A 122 -9.20 6.79 -5.63
N TRP A 123 -9.68 7.72 -6.47
CA TRP A 123 -9.03 8.99 -6.77
C TRP A 123 -9.55 10.16 -5.94
N PHE A 124 -10.48 9.93 -5.03
CA PHE A 124 -11.02 10.92 -4.10
C PHE A 124 -10.55 10.58 -2.68
N TRP A 125 -9.96 11.57 -2.00
CA TRP A 125 -9.45 11.38 -0.63
C TRP A 125 -10.52 10.90 0.35
N HIS A 126 -11.78 11.15 0.04
CA HIS A 126 -12.92 10.77 0.86
C HIS A 126 -13.12 9.26 0.98
N TRP A 127 -12.80 8.49 -0.07
CA TRP A 127 -13.02 7.03 -0.13
C TRP A 127 -11.76 6.23 -0.46
N GLY A 128 -10.78 6.86 -1.09
CA GLY A 128 -9.60 6.22 -1.63
C GLY A 128 -8.28 6.86 -1.18
N ASN A 129 -7.18 6.24 -1.58
CA ASN A 129 -5.81 6.64 -1.23
C ASN A 129 -4.94 6.90 -2.47
N GLY A 130 -5.56 7.13 -3.62
CA GLY A 130 -4.85 7.36 -4.87
C GLY A 130 -4.01 6.17 -5.33
N GLU A 131 -3.13 6.41 -6.29
CA GLU A 131 -2.30 5.35 -6.86
C GLU A 131 -1.28 4.80 -5.85
N LEU A 132 -0.79 5.63 -4.95
CA LEU A 132 0.16 5.21 -3.90
C LEU A 132 -0.46 4.13 -3.00
N GLY A 133 -1.71 4.31 -2.55
CA GLY A 133 -2.42 3.29 -1.77
C GLY A 133 -2.96 2.13 -2.63
N ASN A 134 -3.30 2.39 -3.91
CA ASN A 134 -3.89 1.38 -4.78
C ASN A 134 -2.86 0.39 -5.32
N ASN A 135 -1.78 0.85 -5.95
CA ASN A 135 -0.73 0.01 -6.54
C ASN A 135 0.62 0.17 -5.85
N GLY A 136 0.93 1.36 -5.34
CA GLY A 136 2.18 1.62 -4.61
C GLY A 136 2.37 0.69 -3.41
N VAL A 137 1.32 0.35 -2.70
CA VAL A 137 1.36 -0.55 -1.53
C VAL A 137 1.98 -1.91 -1.85
N HIS A 138 1.71 -2.50 -3.02
CA HIS A 138 2.31 -3.78 -3.41
C HIS A 138 3.84 -3.69 -3.57
N MET A 139 4.30 -2.59 -4.16
CA MET A 139 5.73 -2.39 -4.42
C MET A 139 6.47 -1.97 -3.15
N ILE A 140 5.89 -1.06 -2.38
CA ILE A 140 6.45 -0.61 -1.09
C ILE A 140 6.54 -1.79 -0.11
N ASP A 141 5.57 -2.70 -0.12
CA ASP A 141 5.60 -3.92 0.66
C ASP A 141 6.83 -4.79 0.35
N LEU A 142 7.12 -5.03 -0.94
CA LEU A 142 8.30 -5.78 -1.36
C LEU A 142 9.60 -5.05 -1.01
N CYS A 143 9.65 -3.72 -1.24
CA CYS A 143 10.79 -2.89 -0.88
C CYS A 143 11.10 -2.99 0.62
N ARG A 144 10.07 -2.81 1.46
CA ARG A 144 10.19 -2.88 2.91
C ARG A 144 10.64 -4.27 3.37
N TRP A 145 10.05 -5.32 2.80
CA TRP A 145 10.41 -6.70 3.12
C TRP A 145 11.86 -7.03 2.75
N GLY A 146 12.30 -6.65 1.53
CA GLY A 146 13.68 -6.88 1.10
C GLY A 146 14.72 -6.10 1.89
N LEU A 147 14.40 -4.86 2.30
CA LEU A 147 15.26 -4.02 3.13
C LEU A 147 15.23 -4.39 4.63
N GLN A 148 14.30 -5.25 5.07
CA GLN A 148 14.02 -5.47 6.50
C GLN A 148 13.82 -4.14 7.22
N ALA A 149 12.91 -3.31 6.71
CA ALA A 149 12.64 -1.97 7.23
C ALA A 149 11.22 -1.90 7.81
N ASP A 150 11.05 -1.39 9.03
CA ASP A 150 9.76 -1.31 9.71
C ASP A 150 9.06 0.04 9.48
N TYR A 151 9.53 1.10 10.08
CA TYR A 151 8.91 2.42 10.01
C TYR A 151 9.88 3.47 9.48
N PRO A 152 9.45 4.37 8.57
CA PRO A 152 10.31 5.45 8.11
C PRO A 152 10.48 6.52 9.19
N ILE A 153 11.66 7.17 9.20
CA ILE A 153 11.96 8.31 10.08
C ILE A 153 11.74 9.65 9.39
N GLN A 154 11.69 9.64 8.05
CA GLN A 154 11.38 10.82 7.24
C GLN A 154 10.67 10.41 5.97
N VAL A 155 9.67 11.21 5.56
CA VAL A 155 8.93 11.02 4.32
C VAL A 155 8.89 12.32 3.54
N THR A 156 9.30 12.26 2.27
CA THR A 156 9.27 13.39 1.34
C THR A 156 8.42 13.01 0.13
N SER A 157 7.52 13.90 -0.27
CA SER A 157 6.58 13.67 -1.35
C SER A 157 6.60 14.82 -2.34
N SER A 158 6.58 14.51 -3.64
CA SER A 158 6.50 15.47 -4.73
C SER A 158 5.62 14.91 -5.84
N GLY A 159 4.77 15.73 -6.43
CA GLY A 159 3.86 15.31 -7.48
C GLY A 159 2.62 16.18 -7.57
N GLY A 160 1.66 15.72 -8.36
CA GLY A 160 0.40 16.44 -8.53
C GLY A 160 -0.46 15.91 -9.67
N ARG A 161 -1.43 16.72 -10.06
CA ARG A 161 -2.28 16.52 -11.22
C ARG A 161 -1.63 17.24 -12.41
N PHE A 162 -0.80 16.53 -13.17
CA PHE A 162 -0.02 17.12 -14.25
C PHE A 162 -0.57 16.81 -15.66
N HIS A 163 -1.29 15.70 -15.79
CA HIS A 163 -1.73 15.24 -17.10
C HIS A 163 -3.17 15.66 -17.45
N PHE A 164 -4.13 15.46 -16.52
CA PHE A 164 -5.54 15.80 -16.77
C PHE A 164 -6.05 16.89 -15.83
N GLN A 165 -7.01 17.67 -16.34
CA GLN A 165 -7.79 18.63 -15.55
C GLN A 165 -9.22 18.09 -15.37
N ASP A 166 -9.40 17.20 -14.42
CA ASP A 166 -10.66 16.52 -14.09
C ASP A 166 -10.92 16.55 -12.57
N ASP A 167 -11.86 15.76 -12.09
CA ASP A 167 -12.26 15.75 -10.69
C ASP A 167 -11.34 14.89 -9.78
N GLN A 168 -10.34 14.21 -10.32
CA GLN A 168 -9.42 13.43 -9.49
C GLN A 168 -8.65 14.34 -8.54
N GLU A 169 -8.69 14.03 -7.25
CA GLU A 169 -8.02 14.78 -6.18
C GLU A 169 -6.58 14.29 -5.94
N THR A 170 -6.35 12.99 -6.13
CA THR A 170 -5.04 12.36 -5.88
C THR A 170 -4.08 12.56 -7.05
N PRO A 171 -2.76 12.59 -6.82
CA PRO A 171 -1.77 12.75 -7.89
C PRO A 171 -1.90 11.71 -9.02
N ASP A 172 -1.70 12.12 -10.26
CA ASP A 172 -1.44 11.23 -11.40
C ASP A 172 0.05 10.97 -11.63
N THR A 173 0.88 11.88 -11.15
CA THR A 173 2.34 11.79 -11.18
C THR A 173 2.84 12.06 -9.77
N HIS A 174 3.55 11.09 -9.17
CA HIS A 174 3.86 11.14 -7.75
C HIS A 174 5.16 10.40 -7.45
N THR A 175 6.09 11.06 -6.79
CA THR A 175 7.33 10.45 -6.28
C THR A 175 7.36 10.61 -4.77
N VAL A 176 7.62 9.52 -4.06
CA VAL A 176 7.74 9.53 -2.60
C VAL A 176 9.02 8.84 -2.19
N ALA A 177 9.79 9.50 -1.31
CA ALA A 177 11.00 8.96 -0.71
C ALA A 177 10.79 8.76 0.80
N PHE A 178 11.20 7.61 1.28
CA PHE A 178 11.12 7.19 2.68
C PHE A 178 12.53 6.89 3.17
N LEU A 179 13.00 7.62 4.19
CA LEU A 179 14.22 7.29 4.91
C LEU A 179 13.88 6.43 6.12
N TYR A 180 14.63 5.38 6.31
CA TYR A 180 14.52 4.46 7.43
C TYR A 180 15.79 4.53 8.30
N PRO A 181 15.76 4.02 9.54
CA PRO A 181 16.99 3.79 10.32
C PRO A 181 18.03 3.00 9.53
N ASP A 182 19.27 2.98 10.01
CA ASP A 182 20.39 2.23 9.42
C ASP A 182 20.75 2.64 7.98
N ASN A 183 20.52 3.92 7.63
CA ASN A 183 20.81 4.48 6.31
C ASN A 183 20.16 3.68 5.16
N LYS A 184 18.88 3.33 5.32
CA LYS A 184 18.08 2.67 4.31
C LYS A 184 17.09 3.64 3.68
N GLN A 185 16.81 3.48 2.39
CA GLN A 185 15.87 4.31 1.65
C GLN A 185 14.96 3.47 0.77
N ILE A 186 13.68 3.83 0.73
CA ILE A 186 12.73 3.39 -0.30
C ILE A 186 12.31 4.62 -1.12
N VAL A 187 12.26 4.46 -2.45
CA VAL A 187 11.70 5.46 -3.37
C VAL A 187 10.62 4.80 -4.23
N TRP A 188 9.46 5.42 -4.28
CA TRP A 188 8.37 5.00 -5.16
C TRP A 188 8.09 6.07 -6.21
N HIS A 189 7.93 5.65 -7.47
CA HIS A 189 7.58 6.47 -8.61
C HIS A 189 6.25 6.01 -9.21
N GLY A 190 5.25 6.88 -9.19
CA GLY A 190 3.96 6.65 -9.82
C GLY A 190 3.74 7.58 -11.00
N THR A 191 3.47 7.00 -12.17
CA THR A 191 3.08 7.74 -13.38
C THR A 191 1.87 7.03 -13.98
N SER A 192 0.66 7.41 -13.54
CA SER A 192 -0.54 6.64 -13.84
C SER A 192 -1.13 6.92 -15.23
N CYS A 193 -0.72 8.00 -15.89
CA CYS A 193 -1.26 8.42 -17.18
C CYS A 193 -0.28 8.25 -18.35
N ASN A 194 0.93 7.80 -18.10
CA ASN A 194 1.95 7.51 -19.11
C ASN A 194 2.70 6.22 -18.75
N PRO A 195 2.70 5.20 -19.63
CA PRO A 195 3.34 3.91 -19.37
C PRO A 195 4.86 3.93 -19.56
N LEU A 196 5.48 5.08 -19.85
CA LEU A 196 6.93 5.25 -20.05
C LEU A 196 7.54 4.17 -20.98
N PRO A 197 7.07 4.03 -22.23
CA PRO A 197 7.39 2.86 -23.06
C PRO A 197 8.88 2.71 -23.36
N GLY A 198 9.65 3.81 -23.39
CA GLY A 198 11.09 3.79 -23.62
C GLY A 198 11.91 3.34 -22.40
N LEU A 199 11.39 3.55 -21.19
CA LEU A 199 12.14 3.23 -19.95
C LEU A 199 11.89 1.81 -19.48
N ARG A 200 10.67 1.29 -19.55
CA ARG A 200 10.27 -0.04 -19.03
C ARG A 200 10.84 -0.34 -17.64
N PRO A 201 10.54 0.46 -16.61
CA PRO A 201 11.13 0.26 -15.31
C PRO A 201 10.76 -1.11 -14.72
N PRO A 202 11.59 -1.69 -13.82
CA PRO A 202 11.22 -2.87 -13.06
C PRO A 202 10.08 -2.58 -12.09
N ASP A 203 9.47 -3.62 -11.52
CA ASP A 203 8.55 -3.45 -10.40
C ASP A 203 9.31 -2.94 -9.17
N VAL A 204 10.43 -3.59 -8.86
CA VAL A 204 11.32 -3.22 -7.75
C VAL A 204 12.78 -3.45 -8.15
N LEU A 205 13.64 -2.52 -7.76
CA LEU A 205 15.10 -2.62 -7.85
C LEU A 205 15.71 -2.43 -6.47
N PHE A 206 16.45 -3.43 -5.99
CA PHE A 206 17.27 -3.34 -4.78
C PHE A 206 18.70 -3.03 -5.13
N THR A 207 19.31 -2.08 -4.42
CA THR A 207 20.71 -1.69 -4.56
C THR A 207 21.47 -2.09 -3.30
N GLY A 208 22.53 -2.87 -3.48
CA GLY A 208 23.40 -3.33 -2.42
C GLY A 208 24.87 -3.02 -2.69
N GLU A 209 25.73 -3.30 -1.71
CA GLU A 209 27.16 -3.00 -1.80
C GLU A 209 27.91 -3.84 -2.85
N LYS A 210 27.36 -5.01 -3.23
CA LYS A 210 28.00 -5.97 -4.13
C LYS A 210 27.23 -6.21 -5.42
N GLY A 211 26.16 -5.47 -5.68
CA GLY A 211 25.34 -5.64 -6.88
C GLY A 211 23.92 -5.12 -6.71
N THR A 212 23.05 -5.52 -7.64
CA THR A 212 21.62 -5.16 -7.62
C THR A 212 20.76 -6.41 -7.79
N LEU A 213 19.53 -6.35 -7.26
CA LEU A 213 18.50 -7.36 -7.52
C LEU A 213 17.26 -6.67 -8.08
N GLU A 214 16.84 -7.08 -9.26
CA GLU A 214 15.68 -6.59 -9.97
C GLU A 214 14.54 -7.59 -9.89
N ILE A 215 13.31 -7.13 -9.60
CA ILE A 215 12.08 -7.93 -9.68
C ILE A 215 11.21 -7.39 -10.81
N ARG A 216 10.75 -8.31 -11.71
CA ARG A 216 9.77 -8.05 -12.78
C ARG A 216 8.68 -9.14 -12.77
N GLY A 217 7.44 -8.79 -12.44
CA GLY A 217 6.36 -9.76 -12.33
C GLY A 217 6.72 -10.91 -11.39
N ALA A 218 6.71 -12.12 -11.91
CA ALA A 218 7.12 -13.35 -11.21
C ALA A 218 8.52 -13.82 -11.63
N SER A 219 9.48 -12.90 -11.70
CA SER A 219 10.89 -13.20 -11.96
C SER A 219 11.80 -12.23 -11.20
N TYR A 220 13.04 -12.64 -10.98
CA TYR A 220 14.09 -11.74 -10.50
C TYR A 220 15.42 -12.03 -11.16
N THR A 221 16.27 -11.00 -11.20
CA THR A 221 17.63 -11.08 -11.73
C THR A 221 18.61 -10.42 -10.76
N ILE A 222 19.74 -11.05 -10.50
CA ILE A 222 20.84 -10.48 -9.71
C ILE A 222 21.98 -10.11 -10.68
N TYR A 223 22.42 -8.87 -10.57
CA TYR A 223 23.53 -8.32 -11.34
C TYR A 223 24.72 -8.04 -10.42
N GLU A 224 25.92 -8.29 -10.91
CA GLU A 224 27.18 -7.79 -10.33
C GLU A 224 27.33 -6.29 -10.58
N LEU A 225 28.30 -5.65 -9.91
CA LEU A 225 28.58 -4.21 -10.09
C LEU A 225 29.03 -3.85 -11.51
N ASP A 226 29.62 -4.79 -12.25
CA ASP A 226 30.01 -4.60 -13.65
C ASP A 226 28.85 -4.82 -14.65
N GLY A 227 27.63 -5.09 -14.14
CA GLY A 227 26.41 -5.30 -14.93
C GLY A 227 26.23 -6.72 -15.45
N LYS A 228 27.13 -7.66 -15.15
CA LYS A 228 26.95 -9.07 -15.53
C LYS A 228 25.82 -9.71 -14.72
N VAL A 229 25.01 -10.53 -15.38
CA VAL A 229 24.00 -11.36 -14.73
C VAL A 229 24.70 -12.48 -13.96
N ARG A 230 24.53 -12.47 -12.63
CA ARG A 230 25.02 -13.55 -11.76
C ARG A 230 23.98 -14.66 -11.59
N HIS A 231 22.72 -14.30 -11.50
CA HIS A 231 21.63 -15.25 -11.30
C HIS A 231 20.31 -14.71 -11.86
N GLN A 232 19.49 -15.61 -12.37
CA GLN A 232 18.15 -15.28 -12.82
C GLN A 232 17.20 -16.42 -12.47
N SER A 233 16.02 -16.10 -11.97
CA SER A 233 14.95 -17.07 -11.68
C SER A 233 13.62 -16.55 -12.19
N LYS A 234 12.77 -17.46 -12.66
CA LYS A 234 11.43 -17.18 -13.15
C LYS A 234 10.46 -18.23 -12.61
N GLY A 235 9.34 -17.77 -12.11
CA GLY A 235 8.27 -18.61 -11.60
C GLY A 235 6.91 -18.21 -12.13
N SER A 236 5.87 -18.65 -11.46
CA SER A 236 4.50 -18.22 -11.70
C SER A 236 3.97 -17.44 -10.50
N GLY A 237 3.20 -16.39 -10.75
CA GLY A 237 2.39 -15.72 -9.75
C GLY A 237 1.04 -16.44 -9.61
N SER A 238 0.57 -16.61 -8.39
CA SER A 238 -0.76 -17.16 -8.14
C SER A 238 -1.34 -16.61 -6.84
N ASP A 239 -2.47 -15.95 -6.95
CA ASP A 239 -3.21 -15.45 -5.78
C ASP A 239 -3.77 -16.59 -4.94
N ALA A 240 -4.05 -17.75 -5.57
CA ALA A 240 -4.51 -18.93 -4.87
C ALA A 240 -3.55 -19.44 -3.79
N VAL A 241 -2.23 -19.25 -3.97
CA VAL A 241 -1.22 -19.61 -2.95
C VAL A 241 -1.39 -18.75 -1.71
N HIS A 242 -1.68 -17.47 -1.88
CA HIS A 242 -1.87 -16.53 -0.78
C HIS A 242 -3.18 -16.80 -0.01
N VAL A 243 -4.26 -17.04 -0.73
CA VAL A 243 -5.54 -17.46 -0.11
C VAL A 243 -5.40 -18.81 0.60
N ARG A 244 -4.66 -19.77 0.01
CA ARG A 244 -4.36 -21.04 0.67
C ARG A 244 -3.61 -20.86 1.97
N ASN A 245 -2.61 -19.97 2.03
CA ASN A 245 -1.88 -19.65 3.27
C ASN A 245 -2.84 -19.14 4.36
N PHE A 246 -3.81 -18.28 4.02
CA PHE A 246 -4.84 -17.84 4.95
C PHE A 246 -5.68 -18.99 5.50
N LEU A 247 -6.16 -19.89 4.63
CA LEU A 247 -6.94 -21.04 5.05
C LEU A 247 -6.12 -22.04 5.88
N GLU A 248 -4.86 -22.27 5.56
CA GLU A 248 -3.95 -23.13 6.32
C GLU A 248 -3.60 -22.51 7.69
N ALA A 249 -3.48 -21.18 7.78
CA ALA A 249 -3.31 -20.49 9.06
C ALA A 249 -4.50 -20.76 9.99
N ILE A 250 -5.72 -20.67 9.47
CA ILE A 250 -6.95 -20.96 10.23
C ILE A 250 -7.03 -22.43 10.65
N ARG A 251 -6.72 -23.36 9.75
CA ARG A 251 -6.92 -24.79 9.96
C ARG A 251 -5.80 -25.46 10.75
N LYS A 252 -4.56 -24.98 10.59
CA LYS A 252 -3.35 -25.68 11.04
C LYS A 252 -2.43 -24.77 11.87
N GLY A 253 -2.80 -23.52 12.13
CA GLY A 253 -1.96 -22.57 12.88
C GLY A 253 -0.67 -22.15 12.14
N GLN A 254 -0.60 -22.26 10.82
CA GLN A 254 0.54 -21.76 10.08
C GLN A 254 0.63 -20.23 10.18
N ALA A 255 1.85 -19.69 10.10
CA ALA A 255 2.04 -18.24 10.05
C ALA A 255 1.44 -17.64 8.76
N LEU A 256 0.76 -16.51 8.91
CA LEU A 256 0.28 -15.70 7.78
C LEU A 256 1.46 -15.05 7.06
N THR A 257 1.43 -15.01 5.73
CA THR A 257 2.48 -14.36 4.94
C THR A 257 2.32 -12.84 4.89
N SER A 258 1.12 -12.32 5.15
CA SER A 258 0.81 -10.90 5.25
C SER A 258 -0.15 -10.63 6.41
N GLU A 259 0.31 -10.93 7.63
CA GLU A 259 -0.43 -10.69 8.86
C GLU A 259 -0.68 -9.18 9.03
N ILE A 260 -1.75 -8.80 9.72
CA ILE A 260 -2.25 -7.42 9.77
C ILE A 260 -1.24 -6.38 10.27
N GLU A 261 -0.35 -6.73 11.20
CA GLU A 261 0.70 -5.82 11.65
C GLU A 261 1.72 -5.57 10.55
N GLU A 262 2.17 -6.61 9.84
CA GLU A 262 3.05 -6.48 8.68
C GLU A 262 2.36 -5.74 7.53
N ALA A 263 1.06 -5.98 7.35
CA ALA A 263 0.23 -5.28 6.38
C ALA A 263 0.11 -3.78 6.69
N HIS A 264 -0.08 -3.43 7.96
CA HIS A 264 -0.08 -2.04 8.43
C HIS A 264 1.27 -1.37 8.19
N LYS A 265 2.38 -2.01 8.57
CA LYS A 265 3.73 -1.50 8.32
C LYS A 265 3.99 -1.22 6.84
N SER A 266 3.37 -1.95 5.93
CA SER A 266 3.48 -1.73 4.47
C SER A 266 2.47 -0.69 3.93
N THR A 267 1.32 -0.54 4.59
CA THR A 267 0.30 0.45 4.20
C THR A 267 0.61 1.84 4.75
N LEU A 268 1.17 1.93 5.95
CA LEU A 268 1.49 3.19 6.62
C LEU A 268 2.38 4.13 5.79
N PRO A 269 3.46 3.68 5.11
CA PRO A 269 4.22 4.53 4.21
C PRO A 269 3.37 5.17 3.11
N CYS A 270 2.37 4.44 2.57
CA CYS A 270 1.46 5.02 1.58
C CYS A 270 0.63 6.16 2.17
N HIS A 271 0.13 6.00 3.40
CA HIS A 271 -0.57 7.07 4.10
C HIS A 271 0.33 8.26 4.38
N LEU A 272 1.54 8.02 4.90
CA LEU A 272 2.51 9.09 5.19
C LEU A 272 2.91 9.84 3.91
N GLY A 273 3.12 9.15 2.78
CA GLY A 273 3.38 9.76 1.50
C GLY A 273 2.23 10.66 1.02
N ASN A 274 0.99 10.20 1.18
CA ASN A 274 -0.21 10.99 0.88
C ASN A 274 -0.38 12.18 1.84
N ILE A 275 -0.09 12.01 3.12
CA ILE A 275 -0.13 13.10 4.10
C ILE A 275 0.93 14.14 3.76
N ALA A 276 2.19 13.74 3.50
CA ALA A 276 3.25 14.66 3.09
C ALA A 276 2.89 15.46 1.83
N HIS A 277 2.24 14.81 0.85
CA HIS A 277 1.73 15.46 -0.35
C HIS A 277 0.67 16.51 -0.01
N ARG A 278 -0.33 16.15 0.81
CA ARG A 278 -1.46 17.02 1.16
C ARG A 278 -1.05 18.24 1.98
N VAL A 279 -0.06 18.09 2.86
CA VAL A 279 0.46 19.24 3.66
C VAL A 279 1.60 19.99 2.95
N GLY A 280 2.06 19.52 1.79
CA GLY A 280 3.06 20.17 0.94
C GLY A 280 4.48 20.26 1.56
N ARG A 281 4.83 19.36 2.48
CA ARG A 281 6.14 19.34 3.15
C ARG A 281 6.55 17.95 3.62
N SER A 282 7.85 17.79 3.88
CA SER A 282 8.41 16.55 4.43
C SER A 282 7.94 16.33 5.87
N LEU A 283 7.66 15.07 6.20
CA LEU A 283 7.29 14.63 7.54
C LEU A 283 8.50 14.03 8.24
N ARG A 284 8.60 14.27 9.55
CA ARG A 284 9.46 13.51 10.46
C ARG A 284 8.60 12.53 11.22
N CYS A 285 9.09 11.29 11.36
CA CYS A 285 8.34 10.21 11.98
C CYS A 285 9.16 9.51 13.07
N GLN A 286 8.47 8.92 14.02
CA GLN A 286 9.05 8.15 15.10
C GLN A 286 9.48 6.77 14.58
N ALA A 287 10.70 6.34 14.93
CA ALA A 287 11.33 5.15 14.34
C ALA A 287 10.67 3.82 14.73
N ASP A 288 9.98 3.76 15.86
CA ASP A 288 9.38 2.56 16.43
C ASP A 288 7.92 2.31 16.04
N ASN A 289 7.22 3.34 15.55
CA ASN A 289 5.79 3.25 15.20
C ASN A 289 5.35 4.09 13.98
N GLY A 290 6.23 4.94 13.44
CA GLY A 290 5.96 5.79 12.29
C GLY A 290 5.08 7.02 12.58
N HIS A 291 4.74 7.31 13.85
CA HIS A 291 3.93 8.49 14.20
C HIS A 291 4.62 9.80 13.80
N ILE A 292 3.82 10.72 13.27
CA ILE A 292 4.31 12.03 12.80
C ILE A 292 4.72 12.90 13.99
N LEU A 293 5.94 13.41 13.95
CA LEU A 293 6.52 14.25 14.98
C LEU A 293 6.30 15.74 14.68
N GLN A 294 5.89 16.51 15.71
CA GLN A 294 5.90 17.98 15.74
C GLN A 294 5.19 18.67 14.56
N ASP A 295 4.17 18.04 13.98
CA ASP A 295 3.36 18.61 12.90
C ASP A 295 1.86 18.36 13.14
N LYS A 296 1.22 19.32 13.81
CA LYS A 296 -0.20 19.19 14.20
C LYS A 296 -1.16 19.08 13.02
N GLU A 297 -0.91 19.77 11.90
CA GLU A 297 -1.73 19.69 10.71
C GLU A 297 -1.64 18.30 10.05
N ALA A 298 -0.44 17.77 9.92
CA ALA A 298 -0.22 16.43 9.40
C ALA A 298 -0.81 15.36 10.36
N GLN A 299 -0.69 15.54 11.67
CA GLN A 299 -1.28 14.65 12.68
C GLN A 299 -2.81 14.59 12.63
N GLN A 300 -3.50 15.66 12.21
CA GLN A 300 -4.95 15.63 12.00
C GLN A 300 -5.36 14.65 10.90
N LEU A 301 -4.47 14.36 9.96
CA LEU A 301 -4.69 13.38 8.88
C LEU A 301 -4.37 11.93 9.29
N TRP A 302 -3.97 11.70 10.55
CA TRP A 302 -3.76 10.36 11.10
C TRP A 302 -5.03 9.54 11.19
N SER A 303 -6.15 10.22 11.42
CA SER A 303 -7.50 9.66 11.39
C SER A 303 -8.39 10.47 10.45
N ARG A 304 -9.68 10.20 10.46
CA ARG A 304 -10.69 10.91 9.67
C ARG A 304 -11.98 11.07 10.47
N GLU A 305 -12.87 11.91 9.97
CA GLU A 305 -14.25 11.94 10.42
C GLU A 305 -15.02 10.71 9.94
N TYR A 306 -15.93 10.26 10.77
CA TYR A 306 -16.80 9.11 10.49
C TYR A 306 -18.26 9.57 10.44
N GLU A 307 -19.04 8.88 9.62
CA GLU A 307 -20.48 8.99 9.68
C GLU A 307 -20.96 8.58 11.09
N PRO A 308 -21.91 9.31 11.73
CA PRO A 308 -22.39 8.97 13.07
C PRO A 308 -22.75 7.50 13.22
N LYS A 309 -22.29 6.86 14.28
CA LYS A 309 -22.46 5.42 14.60
C LYS A 309 -21.60 4.45 13.76
N TRP A 310 -20.76 4.94 12.84
CA TRP A 310 -19.89 4.10 12.01
C TRP A 310 -18.42 4.14 12.44
N GLU A 311 -18.09 4.94 13.43
CA GLU A 311 -16.71 4.98 13.94
C GLU A 311 -16.30 3.58 14.45
N PRO A 312 -15.15 3.04 13.97
CA PRO A 312 -14.68 1.75 14.44
C PRO A 312 -14.34 1.79 15.94
N VAL A 313 -14.96 0.92 16.71
CA VAL A 313 -14.70 0.76 18.15
C VAL A 313 -14.12 -0.62 18.38
N VAL A 314 -12.90 -0.68 18.93
CA VAL A 314 -12.16 -1.90 19.25
C VAL A 314 -12.44 -2.39 20.67
#